data_d0328c6a5f7cac85938d024289dcd8ac
#
_entry.id   d0328c6a5f7cac85938d024289dcd8ac
#
_cell.length_a   1.000
_cell.length_b   1.000
_cell.length_c   1.000
_cell.angle_alpha   90.00
_cell.angle_beta   90.00
_cell.angle_gamma   90.00
#
_symmetry.space_group_name_H-M   'P 1'
#
loop_
_entity.id
_entity.type
_entity.pdbx_description
1 polymer ?
#
loop_
_entity_poly.entity_id
_entity_poly.type
_entity_poly.pdbx_seq_one_letter_code
_entity_poly.pdbx_strand_id
1 'polypeptide(L)'
;MKKIAKRVLLITMCCILLIPCLAGCAQKGKTFMELDGEKMSVNTYMLFLSRVKGTLASSANFGASALRDSFWDTVMSSDGVTTYNDHYTQMVLDSAKTYLAASYLFEKEGLKLDDATKKEIESAMDTLVSSDGEGSKTALNSKLAEFGANYAVLKDAYEIEAKIAALNEHLYGENGSKISANVIEEYYQNTYVKFKHVFLYTYAIIYETDDNGDEIYYTSDGRIAYDTDRNQKTDANGDPVKDKNGDIIYVKRDGSIAYDTESGERKAALDDKGYAMTREYTTDELRELSDMAQIIMESAVEGDEKIFDSLVEKYNEDAGMDEYSGGYYLTKDTAYDSPEVLEALFEMSEGEIRQVRSDYGIHIVMKYKLDEGGYAKSGNAAFFVDSDGNYLFMNDLQTQLLGARLSSYVAQIEIKEELIEGVDMKSVGANYNY
;
A
#
# COMPACT_ATOMS: atom_id res chain seq x y z
N MET A 1 -9.96 -67.31 -30.34
CA MET A 1 -10.19 -66.41 -29.21
C MET A 1 -8.92 -65.81 -28.65
N LYS A 2 -7.79 -66.50 -28.42
CA LYS A 2 -6.53 -65.96 -27.88
C LYS A 2 -5.83 -64.90 -28.77
N LYS A 3 -5.99 -64.92 -30.08
CA LYS A 3 -5.40 -63.94 -31.02
C LYS A 3 -6.16 -62.60 -31.09
N ILE A 4 -7.48 -62.63 -30.84
CA ILE A 4 -8.33 -61.43 -30.84
C ILE A 4 -8.14 -60.69 -29.51
N ALA A 5 -8.04 -61.39 -28.39
CA ALA A 5 -7.77 -60.80 -27.07
C ALA A 5 -6.42 -60.09 -26.99
N LYS A 6 -5.35 -60.62 -27.66
CA LYS A 6 -4.05 -59.93 -27.76
C LYS A 6 -4.08 -58.67 -28.63
N ARG A 7 -4.87 -58.65 -29.71
CA ARG A 7 -5.02 -57.47 -30.56
C ARG A 7 -5.87 -56.37 -29.87
N VAL A 8 -6.89 -56.74 -29.15
CA VAL A 8 -7.70 -55.77 -28.36
C VAL A 8 -6.85 -55.19 -27.22
N LEU A 9 -6.06 -56.04 -26.53
CA LEU A 9 -5.16 -55.55 -25.46
C LEU A 9 -4.06 -54.64 -26.00
N LEU A 10 -3.52 -54.90 -27.21
CA LEU A 10 -2.50 -54.00 -27.83
C LEU A 10 -3.11 -52.67 -28.28
N ILE A 11 -4.35 -52.67 -28.79
CA ILE A 11 -5.04 -51.44 -29.21
C ILE A 11 -5.42 -50.61 -27.98
N THR A 12 -5.87 -51.21 -26.88
CA THR A 12 -6.18 -50.52 -25.62
C THR A 12 -4.90 -49.97 -24.98
N MET A 13 -3.78 -50.69 -25.05
CA MET A 13 -2.48 -50.21 -24.54
C MET A 13 -1.86 -49.11 -25.41
N CYS A 14 -2.07 -49.13 -26.74
CA CYS A 14 -1.70 -48.02 -27.62
C CYS A 14 -2.58 -46.76 -27.43
N CYS A 15 -3.87 -46.94 -27.11
CA CYS A 15 -4.74 -45.80 -26.78
C CYS A 15 -4.36 -45.16 -25.42
N ILE A 16 -3.89 -45.95 -24.45
CA ILE A 16 -3.43 -45.44 -23.15
C ILE A 16 -2.08 -44.71 -23.29
N LEU A 17 -1.23 -45.15 -24.25
CA LEU A 17 0.05 -44.47 -24.52
C LEU A 17 -0.06 -43.20 -25.41
N LEU A 18 -1.21 -42.98 -26.06
CA LEU A 18 -1.50 -41.77 -26.88
C LEU A 18 -2.19 -40.65 -26.11
N ILE A 19 -2.71 -40.95 -24.91
CA ILE A 19 -3.35 -39.93 -24.03
C ILE A 19 -2.35 -38.86 -23.53
N PRO A 20 -1.08 -39.17 -23.23
CA PRO A 20 -0.13 -38.12 -22.82
C PRO A 20 0.21 -37.11 -23.92
N CYS A 21 0.08 -37.46 -25.21
CA CYS A 21 0.44 -36.52 -26.30
C CYS A 21 -0.66 -35.53 -26.62
N LEU A 22 -1.91 -35.75 -26.17
CA LEU A 22 -2.99 -34.77 -26.32
C LEU A 22 -3.17 -33.87 -25.08
N ALA A 23 -2.53 -34.22 -23.98
CA ALA A 23 -2.56 -33.41 -22.75
C ALA A 23 -1.68 -32.12 -22.85
N GLY A 24 -0.77 -32.06 -23.81
CA GLY A 24 0.11 -30.89 -24.00
C GLY A 24 -0.62 -29.61 -24.41
N CYS A 25 -1.72 -29.71 -25.14
CA CYS A 25 -2.52 -28.53 -25.53
C CYS A 25 -3.56 -28.11 -24.47
N ALA A 26 -3.85 -28.95 -23.48
CA ALA A 26 -4.83 -28.64 -22.44
C ALA A 26 -4.20 -27.97 -21.17
N GLN A 27 -2.87 -27.83 -21.13
CA GLN A 27 -2.18 -27.40 -19.91
C GLN A 27 -2.39 -25.92 -19.54
N LYS A 28 -2.64 -25.04 -20.52
CA LYS A 28 -2.85 -23.60 -20.27
C LYS A 28 -4.32 -23.22 -20.11
N GLY A 29 -5.26 -24.11 -20.33
CA GLY A 29 -6.69 -23.81 -20.33
C GLY A 29 -7.22 -23.24 -21.64
N LYS A 30 -8.51 -22.82 -21.64
CA LYS A 30 -9.16 -22.24 -22.84
C LYS A 30 -8.71 -20.80 -23.02
N THR A 31 -8.48 -20.40 -24.29
CA THR A 31 -8.23 -19.01 -24.65
C THR A 31 -9.51 -18.20 -24.54
N PHE A 32 -9.53 -17.15 -23.71
CA PHE A 32 -10.68 -16.25 -23.59
C PHE A 32 -10.42 -14.85 -24.18
N MET A 33 -9.15 -14.43 -24.29
CA MET A 33 -8.77 -13.21 -24.98
C MET A 33 -7.79 -13.49 -26.12
N GLU A 34 -7.93 -12.74 -27.22
CA GLU A 34 -7.05 -12.84 -28.38
C GLU A 34 -6.85 -11.46 -29.02
N LEU A 35 -5.62 -11.18 -29.43
CA LEU A 35 -5.23 -9.99 -30.21
C LEU A 35 -4.23 -10.41 -31.30
N ASP A 36 -4.69 -10.49 -32.54
CA ASP A 36 -3.87 -10.77 -33.73
C ASP A 36 -2.88 -11.95 -33.56
N GLY A 37 -3.36 -13.04 -32.93
CA GLY A 37 -2.60 -14.26 -32.69
C GLY A 37 -2.00 -14.41 -31.29
N GLU A 38 -1.81 -13.30 -30.55
CA GLU A 38 -1.47 -13.38 -29.12
C GLU A 38 -2.70 -13.77 -28.31
N LYS A 39 -2.51 -14.61 -27.28
CA LYS A 39 -3.60 -15.27 -26.57
C LYS A 39 -3.39 -15.26 -25.08
N MET A 40 -4.48 -15.06 -24.34
CA MET A 40 -4.50 -15.28 -22.88
C MET A 40 -5.52 -16.34 -22.51
N SER A 41 -5.12 -17.26 -21.64
CA SER A 41 -6.00 -18.33 -21.16
C SER A 41 -6.80 -17.90 -19.92
N VAL A 42 -7.97 -18.55 -19.73
CA VAL A 42 -8.75 -18.38 -18.49
C VAL A 42 -7.91 -18.70 -17.25
N ASN A 43 -7.04 -19.69 -17.32
CA ASN A 43 -6.20 -20.10 -16.20
C ASN A 43 -5.15 -19.04 -15.85
N THR A 44 -4.57 -18.35 -16.84
CA THR A 44 -3.67 -17.21 -16.60
C THR A 44 -4.42 -16.05 -15.93
N TYR A 45 -5.64 -15.78 -16.37
CA TYR A 45 -6.49 -14.76 -15.74
C TYR A 45 -6.87 -15.13 -14.29
N MET A 46 -7.22 -16.40 -14.01
CA MET A 46 -7.47 -16.88 -12.65
C MET A 46 -6.24 -16.73 -11.75
N LEU A 47 -5.04 -16.98 -12.27
CA LEU A 47 -3.79 -16.76 -11.54
C LEU A 47 -3.63 -15.27 -11.16
N PHE A 48 -3.92 -14.32 -12.07
CA PHE A 48 -3.85 -12.89 -11.78
C PHE A 48 -4.89 -12.47 -10.72
N LEU A 49 -6.13 -12.96 -10.81
CA LEU A 49 -7.15 -12.74 -9.78
C LEU A 49 -6.67 -13.24 -8.42
N SER A 50 -6.09 -14.45 -8.37
CA SER A 50 -5.61 -15.06 -7.13
C SER A 50 -4.47 -14.26 -6.48
N ARG A 51 -3.56 -13.71 -7.28
CA ARG A 51 -2.45 -12.84 -6.81
C ARG A 51 -2.99 -11.54 -6.20
N VAL A 52 -3.92 -10.88 -6.87
CA VAL A 52 -4.56 -9.66 -6.33
C VAL A 52 -5.30 -9.98 -5.03
N LYS A 53 -6.04 -11.09 -4.96
CA LYS A 53 -6.70 -11.53 -3.72
C LYS A 53 -5.70 -11.77 -2.58
N GLY A 54 -4.55 -12.39 -2.88
CA GLY A 54 -3.46 -12.60 -1.91
C GLY A 54 -2.87 -11.29 -1.41
N THR A 55 -2.61 -10.34 -2.31
CA THR A 55 -2.10 -9.00 -1.96
C THR A 55 -3.07 -8.27 -1.04
N LEU A 56 -4.37 -8.25 -1.38
CA LEU A 56 -5.38 -7.61 -0.55
C LEU A 56 -5.52 -8.28 0.82
N ALA A 57 -5.46 -9.62 0.87
CA ALA A 57 -5.51 -10.37 2.12
C ALA A 57 -4.27 -10.18 3.01
N SER A 58 -3.16 -9.73 2.43
CA SER A 58 -1.92 -9.38 3.17
C SER A 58 -1.88 -7.91 3.58
N SER A 59 -2.76 -7.07 3.02
CA SER A 59 -2.76 -5.63 3.28
C SER A 59 -3.30 -5.30 4.68
N ALA A 60 -2.81 -4.22 5.28
CA ALA A 60 -3.30 -3.72 6.56
C ALA A 60 -4.78 -3.30 6.50
N ASN A 61 -5.25 -2.82 5.34
CA ASN A 61 -6.61 -2.29 5.18
C ASN A 61 -7.68 -3.39 5.11
N PHE A 62 -7.39 -4.53 4.47
CA PHE A 62 -8.37 -5.59 4.24
C PHE A 62 -8.08 -6.86 5.04
N GLY A 63 -6.80 -7.28 5.09
CA GLY A 63 -6.35 -8.43 5.87
C GLY A 63 -7.23 -9.66 5.66
N ALA A 64 -7.48 -10.41 6.72
CA ALA A 64 -8.31 -11.62 6.69
C ALA A 64 -9.76 -11.39 6.22
N SER A 65 -10.23 -10.15 6.10
CA SER A 65 -11.56 -9.85 5.56
C SER A 65 -11.66 -10.26 4.09
N ALA A 66 -10.61 -10.04 3.30
CA ALA A 66 -10.54 -10.44 1.89
C ALA A 66 -10.60 -11.96 1.64
N LEU A 67 -10.50 -12.78 2.70
CA LEU A 67 -10.66 -14.24 2.61
C LEU A 67 -12.12 -14.71 2.72
N ARG A 68 -13.05 -13.81 3.04
CA ARG A 68 -14.46 -14.13 3.26
C ARG A 68 -15.31 -13.70 2.07
N ASP A 69 -16.19 -14.57 1.57
CA ASP A 69 -17.08 -14.25 0.44
C ASP A 69 -17.94 -13.01 0.72
N SER A 70 -18.41 -12.85 1.97
CA SER A 70 -19.22 -11.68 2.35
C SER A 70 -18.52 -10.34 2.19
N PHE A 71 -17.18 -10.30 2.28
CA PHE A 71 -16.42 -9.09 2.01
C PHE A 71 -16.57 -8.66 0.54
N TRP A 72 -16.50 -9.61 -0.38
CA TRP A 72 -16.59 -9.36 -1.82
C TRP A 72 -17.98 -8.90 -2.26
N ASP A 73 -19.03 -9.22 -1.50
CA ASP A 73 -20.40 -8.77 -1.72
C ASP A 73 -20.67 -7.37 -1.13
N THR A 74 -19.70 -6.79 -0.39
CA THR A 74 -19.86 -5.45 0.19
C THR A 74 -19.75 -4.38 -0.91
N VAL A 75 -20.67 -3.44 -0.92
CA VAL A 75 -20.67 -2.28 -1.81
C VAL A 75 -19.56 -1.32 -1.37
N MET A 76 -18.66 -0.95 -2.28
CA MET A 76 -17.52 -0.07 -1.99
C MET A 76 -17.72 1.36 -2.48
N SER A 77 -18.62 1.59 -3.42
CA SER A 77 -18.76 2.88 -4.09
C SER A 77 -19.93 3.70 -3.57
N SER A 78 -19.85 5.01 -3.72
CA SER A 78 -20.93 5.95 -3.42
C SER A 78 -22.15 5.81 -4.35
N ASP A 79 -22.04 5.03 -5.45
CA ASP A 79 -23.16 4.71 -6.35
C ASP A 79 -24.14 3.71 -5.74
N GLY A 80 -23.77 3.06 -4.64
CA GLY A 80 -24.56 2.07 -3.93
C GLY A 80 -24.76 0.74 -4.67
N VAL A 81 -23.98 0.47 -5.72
CA VAL A 81 -24.13 -0.69 -6.61
C VAL A 81 -22.87 -1.51 -6.77
N THR A 82 -21.72 -0.87 -6.98
CA THR A 82 -20.45 -1.54 -7.27
C THR A 82 -19.89 -2.21 -6.02
N THR A 83 -19.76 -3.55 -6.06
CA THR A 83 -19.16 -4.33 -4.97
C THR A 83 -17.64 -4.39 -5.08
N TYR A 84 -16.96 -4.80 -3.99
CA TYR A 84 -15.52 -5.11 -4.06
C TYR A 84 -15.23 -6.19 -5.11
N ASN A 85 -16.10 -7.19 -5.26
CA ASN A 85 -15.96 -8.22 -6.29
C ASN A 85 -15.97 -7.62 -7.70
N ASP A 86 -16.95 -6.75 -7.99
CA ASP A 86 -17.09 -6.13 -9.31
C ASP A 86 -15.86 -5.25 -9.62
N HIS A 87 -15.48 -4.41 -8.67
CA HIS A 87 -14.37 -3.49 -8.83
C HIS A 87 -13.04 -4.21 -9.11
N TYR A 88 -12.64 -5.13 -8.23
CA TYR A 88 -11.35 -5.79 -8.36
C TYR A 88 -11.32 -6.82 -9.51
N THR A 89 -12.44 -7.48 -9.81
CA THR A 89 -12.54 -8.37 -10.98
C THR A 89 -12.35 -7.56 -12.27
N GLN A 90 -12.99 -6.39 -12.39
CA GLN A 90 -12.83 -5.51 -13.54
C GLN A 90 -11.40 -4.96 -13.63
N MET A 91 -10.81 -4.52 -12.51
CA MET A 91 -9.43 -4.05 -12.46
C MET A 91 -8.44 -5.10 -12.97
N VAL A 92 -8.59 -6.36 -12.55
CA VAL A 92 -7.74 -7.46 -13.03
C VAL A 92 -8.00 -7.76 -14.51
N LEU A 93 -9.24 -7.68 -14.98
CA LEU A 93 -9.57 -7.87 -16.40
C LEU A 93 -8.91 -6.79 -17.27
N ASP A 94 -8.92 -5.54 -16.85
CA ASP A 94 -8.30 -4.45 -17.57
C ASP A 94 -6.76 -4.54 -17.54
N SER A 95 -6.18 -4.99 -16.44
CA SER A 95 -4.75 -5.33 -16.35
C SER A 95 -4.40 -6.48 -17.31
N ALA A 96 -5.21 -7.52 -17.37
CA ALA A 96 -5.01 -8.67 -18.25
C ALA A 96 -5.06 -8.26 -19.73
N LYS A 97 -5.99 -7.37 -20.12
CA LYS A 97 -6.03 -6.76 -21.48
C LYS A 97 -4.74 -6.00 -21.80
N THR A 98 -4.27 -5.20 -20.83
CA THR A 98 -3.03 -4.43 -20.98
C THR A 98 -1.83 -5.37 -21.15
N TYR A 99 -1.75 -6.45 -20.40
CA TYR A 99 -0.69 -7.46 -20.50
C TYR A 99 -0.71 -8.18 -21.86
N LEU A 100 -1.88 -8.53 -22.36
CA LEU A 100 -2.01 -9.11 -23.69
C LEU A 100 -1.57 -8.14 -24.78
N ALA A 101 -2.01 -6.87 -24.71
CA ALA A 101 -1.63 -5.83 -25.63
C ALA A 101 -0.11 -5.53 -25.58
N ALA A 102 0.50 -5.58 -24.41
CA ALA A 102 1.94 -5.42 -24.25
C ALA A 102 2.72 -6.58 -24.86
N SER A 103 2.28 -7.84 -24.64
CA SER A 103 2.87 -9.01 -25.27
C SER A 103 2.77 -8.93 -26.78
N TYR A 104 1.62 -8.50 -27.31
CA TYR A 104 1.44 -8.27 -28.74
C TYR A 104 2.40 -7.22 -29.27
N LEU A 105 2.51 -6.06 -28.61
CA LEU A 105 3.41 -4.99 -29.03
C LEU A 105 4.88 -5.44 -28.97
N PHE A 106 5.28 -6.21 -27.97
CA PHE A 106 6.61 -6.81 -27.86
C PHE A 106 6.96 -7.65 -29.08
N GLU A 107 6.06 -8.56 -29.51
CA GLU A 107 6.26 -9.39 -30.69
C GLU A 107 6.25 -8.54 -31.97
N LYS A 108 5.35 -7.55 -32.07
CA LYS A 108 5.22 -6.65 -33.22
C LYS A 108 6.45 -5.77 -33.45
N GLU A 109 7.11 -5.34 -32.35
CA GLU A 109 8.40 -4.61 -32.42
C GLU A 109 9.58 -5.57 -32.73
N GLY A 110 9.33 -6.86 -32.90
CA GLY A 110 10.35 -7.87 -33.20
C GLY A 110 11.30 -8.19 -32.04
N LEU A 111 10.88 -7.85 -30.81
CA LEU A 111 11.68 -8.07 -29.59
C LEU A 111 11.72 -9.55 -29.24
N LYS A 112 12.73 -9.92 -28.48
CA LYS A 112 12.90 -11.27 -27.92
C LYS A 112 13.47 -11.16 -26.53
N LEU A 113 12.94 -11.99 -25.60
CA LEU A 113 13.60 -12.16 -24.32
C LEU A 113 15.03 -12.69 -24.54
N ASP A 114 15.97 -12.09 -23.88
CA ASP A 114 17.37 -12.54 -23.95
C ASP A 114 17.57 -13.89 -23.22
N ASP A 115 18.74 -14.46 -23.37
CA ASP A 115 19.03 -15.78 -22.81
C ASP A 115 19.23 -15.72 -21.28
N ALA A 116 19.60 -14.56 -20.72
CA ALA A 116 19.70 -14.36 -19.29
C ALA A 116 18.30 -14.38 -18.64
N THR A 117 17.37 -13.58 -19.15
CA THR A 117 15.98 -13.54 -18.69
C THR A 117 15.28 -14.90 -18.80
N LYS A 118 15.47 -15.62 -19.93
CA LYS A 118 14.92 -16.98 -20.06
C LYS A 118 15.47 -17.93 -19.02
N LYS A 119 16.77 -17.85 -18.72
CA LYS A 119 17.41 -18.67 -17.70
C LYS A 119 16.94 -18.32 -16.30
N GLU A 120 16.69 -17.06 -16.02
CA GLU A 120 16.10 -16.60 -14.74
C GLU A 120 14.71 -17.18 -14.54
N ILE A 121 13.84 -17.12 -15.54
CA ILE A 121 12.51 -17.74 -15.50
C ILE A 121 12.61 -19.23 -15.25
N GLU A 122 13.50 -19.94 -15.98
CA GLU A 122 13.72 -21.38 -15.78
C GLU A 122 14.22 -21.69 -14.36
N SER A 123 15.17 -20.91 -13.87
CA SER A 123 15.71 -21.06 -12.51
C SER A 123 14.65 -20.81 -11.43
N ALA A 124 13.80 -19.79 -11.60
CA ALA A 124 12.68 -19.52 -10.69
C ALA A 124 11.70 -20.70 -10.67
N MET A 125 11.33 -21.19 -11.85
CA MET A 125 10.44 -22.35 -11.98
C MET A 125 11.04 -23.65 -11.38
N ASP A 126 12.33 -23.89 -11.55
CA ASP A 126 13.03 -25.05 -10.96
C ASP A 126 13.12 -24.92 -9.43
N THR A 127 13.30 -23.69 -8.93
CA THR A 127 13.28 -23.41 -7.49
C THR A 127 11.91 -23.77 -6.91
N LEU A 128 10.80 -23.34 -7.54
CA LEU A 128 9.45 -23.68 -7.10
C LEU A 128 9.16 -25.19 -7.17
N VAL A 129 9.66 -25.89 -8.19
CA VAL A 129 9.56 -27.35 -8.24
C VAL A 129 10.32 -27.99 -7.07
N SER A 130 11.47 -27.46 -6.72
CA SER A 130 12.32 -28.01 -5.64
C SER A 130 11.75 -27.69 -4.25
N SER A 131 11.33 -26.45 -4.00
CA SER A 131 10.81 -25.99 -2.70
C SER A 131 9.36 -26.45 -2.49
N ASP A 132 8.45 -26.02 -3.33
CA ASP A 132 7.02 -26.20 -3.13
C ASP A 132 6.52 -27.51 -3.71
N GLY A 133 7.15 -27.96 -4.79
CA GLY A 133 6.86 -29.22 -5.44
C GLY A 133 7.61 -30.42 -4.85
N GLU A 134 8.45 -30.23 -3.81
CA GLU A 134 9.25 -31.33 -3.22
C GLU A 134 10.03 -32.11 -4.29
N GLY A 135 10.52 -31.42 -5.32
CA GLY A 135 11.21 -32.00 -6.48
C GLY A 135 10.29 -32.56 -7.57
N SER A 136 8.97 -32.38 -7.47
CA SER A 136 7.98 -32.91 -8.41
C SER A 136 7.08 -31.81 -9.00
N LYS A 137 7.08 -31.69 -10.35
CA LYS A 137 6.12 -30.81 -11.06
C LYS A 137 4.66 -31.20 -10.79
N THR A 138 4.38 -32.48 -10.53
CA THR A 138 3.01 -32.96 -10.21
C THR A 138 2.56 -32.43 -8.85
N ALA A 139 3.44 -32.44 -7.85
CA ALA A 139 3.13 -31.91 -6.53
C ALA A 139 2.94 -30.38 -6.58
N LEU A 140 3.82 -29.65 -7.30
CA LEU A 140 3.65 -28.22 -7.54
C LEU A 140 2.31 -27.93 -8.24
N ASN A 141 1.95 -28.67 -9.29
CA ASN A 141 0.68 -28.49 -9.98
C ASN A 141 -0.53 -28.71 -9.07
N SER A 142 -0.43 -29.62 -8.10
CA SER A 142 -1.51 -29.83 -7.11
C SER A 142 -1.72 -28.62 -6.21
N LYS A 143 -0.66 -27.89 -5.85
CA LYS A 143 -0.74 -26.64 -5.11
C LYS A 143 -1.26 -25.50 -5.97
N LEU A 144 -0.76 -25.37 -7.19
CA LEU A 144 -1.19 -24.33 -8.14
C LEU A 144 -2.64 -24.47 -8.58
N ALA A 145 -3.21 -25.70 -8.53
CA ALA A 145 -4.60 -25.94 -8.91
C ALA A 145 -5.61 -25.18 -8.04
N GLU A 146 -5.27 -24.82 -6.80
CA GLU A 146 -6.06 -23.97 -5.91
C GLU A 146 -6.28 -22.56 -6.50
N PHE A 147 -5.34 -22.10 -7.33
CA PHE A 147 -5.37 -20.80 -8.00
C PHE A 147 -5.84 -20.91 -9.47
N GLY A 148 -6.38 -22.06 -9.86
CA GLY A 148 -6.74 -22.32 -11.27
C GLY A 148 -5.53 -22.48 -12.19
N ALA A 149 -4.31 -22.63 -11.65
CA ALA A 149 -3.07 -22.64 -12.40
C ALA A 149 -2.35 -24.00 -12.37
N ASN A 150 -1.28 -24.07 -13.11
CA ASN A 150 -0.31 -25.17 -13.12
C ASN A 150 1.07 -24.62 -13.54
N TYR A 151 2.09 -25.47 -13.59
CA TYR A 151 3.45 -25.08 -13.98
C TYR A 151 3.50 -24.32 -15.31
N ALA A 152 2.73 -24.73 -16.33
CA ALA A 152 2.76 -24.10 -17.64
C ALA A 152 2.10 -22.71 -17.62
N VAL A 153 1.01 -22.54 -16.85
CA VAL A 153 0.32 -21.27 -16.65
C VAL A 153 1.20 -20.29 -15.88
N LEU A 154 1.84 -20.76 -14.79
CA LEU A 154 2.74 -19.93 -14.01
C LEU A 154 3.96 -19.46 -14.82
N LYS A 155 4.56 -20.38 -15.61
CA LYS A 155 5.66 -20.02 -16.51
C LYS A 155 5.22 -18.99 -17.55
N ASP A 156 4.01 -19.16 -18.11
CA ASP A 156 3.42 -18.22 -19.07
C ASP A 156 3.25 -16.80 -18.47
N ALA A 157 2.79 -16.73 -17.22
CA ALA A 157 2.68 -15.46 -16.51
C ALA A 157 4.05 -14.78 -16.34
N TYR A 158 5.08 -15.50 -15.94
CA TYR A 158 6.45 -14.96 -15.83
C TYR A 158 7.01 -14.51 -17.18
N GLU A 159 6.71 -15.24 -18.27
CA GLU A 159 7.11 -14.83 -19.63
C GLU A 159 6.38 -13.54 -20.05
N ILE A 160 5.10 -13.38 -19.74
CA ILE A 160 4.32 -12.15 -20.00
C ILE A 160 4.94 -10.97 -19.22
N GLU A 161 5.20 -11.14 -17.95
CA GLU A 161 5.81 -10.10 -17.09
C GLU A 161 7.20 -9.69 -17.61
N ALA A 162 8.02 -10.66 -17.99
CA ALA A 162 9.33 -10.40 -18.58
C ALA A 162 9.25 -9.66 -19.92
N LYS A 163 8.27 -10.00 -20.78
CA LYS A 163 8.02 -9.26 -22.04
C LYS A 163 7.63 -7.81 -21.78
N ILE A 164 6.80 -7.55 -20.76
CA ILE A 164 6.38 -6.20 -20.37
C ILE A 164 7.58 -5.39 -19.87
N ALA A 165 8.42 -5.97 -19.03
CA ALA A 165 9.63 -5.33 -18.53
C ALA A 165 10.59 -4.99 -19.66
N ALA A 166 10.86 -5.94 -20.56
CA ALA A 166 11.72 -5.72 -21.72
C ALA A 166 11.15 -4.71 -22.71
N LEU A 167 9.82 -4.68 -22.91
CA LEU A 167 9.15 -3.67 -23.72
C LEU A 167 9.27 -2.27 -23.10
N ASN A 168 9.07 -2.15 -21.79
CA ASN A 168 9.26 -0.89 -21.06
C ASN A 168 10.69 -0.37 -21.23
N GLU A 169 11.69 -1.20 -21.01
CA GLU A 169 13.09 -0.84 -21.17
C GLU A 169 13.42 -0.46 -22.64
N HIS A 170 12.86 -1.20 -23.59
CA HIS A 170 13.02 -0.88 -25.02
C HIS A 170 12.46 0.51 -25.35
N LEU A 171 11.25 0.83 -24.86
CA LEU A 171 10.55 2.07 -25.17
C LEU A 171 11.12 3.27 -24.40
N TYR A 172 11.37 3.10 -23.12
CA TYR A 172 11.64 4.20 -22.19
C TYR A 172 13.05 4.19 -21.59
N GLY A 173 13.81 3.11 -21.82
CA GLY A 173 15.16 2.93 -21.27
C GLY A 173 15.15 2.56 -19.79
N GLU A 174 16.31 2.13 -19.31
CA GLU A 174 16.50 1.86 -17.90
C GLU A 174 16.19 3.11 -17.08
N ASN A 175 15.32 2.97 -16.07
CA ASN A 175 14.85 4.05 -15.21
C ASN A 175 14.30 5.28 -15.98
N GLY A 176 13.68 5.09 -17.14
CA GLY A 176 13.12 6.18 -17.93
C GLY A 176 14.12 7.03 -18.68
N SER A 177 15.37 6.56 -18.87
CA SER A 177 16.47 7.34 -19.49
C SER A 177 16.22 7.83 -20.91
N LYS A 178 15.22 7.27 -21.62
CA LYS A 178 14.78 7.72 -22.94
C LYS A 178 13.58 8.67 -22.89
N ILE A 179 13.00 8.91 -21.72
CA ILE A 179 11.89 9.86 -21.55
C ILE A 179 12.46 11.27 -21.51
N SER A 180 11.87 12.18 -22.27
CA SER A 180 12.36 13.57 -22.29
C SER A 180 12.06 14.28 -20.97
N ALA A 181 12.94 15.19 -20.56
CA ALA A 181 12.76 15.97 -19.32
C ALA A 181 11.41 16.73 -19.29
N ASN A 182 10.93 17.19 -20.45
CA ASN A 182 9.64 17.88 -20.52
C ASN A 182 8.47 16.96 -20.16
N VAL A 183 8.49 15.69 -20.62
CA VAL A 183 7.44 14.71 -20.30
C VAL A 183 7.48 14.35 -18.81
N ILE A 184 8.67 14.19 -18.24
CA ILE A 184 8.85 13.92 -16.82
C ILE A 184 8.30 15.08 -15.98
N GLU A 185 8.67 16.32 -16.34
CA GLU A 185 8.21 17.50 -15.61
C GLU A 185 6.70 17.72 -15.77
N GLU A 186 6.15 17.52 -16.98
CA GLU A 186 4.70 17.61 -17.23
C GLU A 186 3.92 16.58 -16.41
N TYR A 187 4.41 15.34 -16.32
CA TYR A 187 3.82 14.32 -15.49
C TYR A 187 3.83 14.74 -14.01
N TYR A 188 4.99 15.21 -13.51
CA TYR A 188 5.14 15.67 -12.14
C TYR A 188 4.15 16.79 -11.80
N GLN A 189 4.09 17.84 -12.63
CA GLN A 189 3.22 18.98 -12.42
C GLN A 189 1.72 18.63 -12.48
N ASN A 190 1.33 17.63 -13.27
CA ASN A 190 -0.07 17.24 -13.43
C ASN A 190 -0.54 16.19 -12.43
N THR A 191 0.38 15.45 -11.81
CA THR A 191 0.06 14.28 -10.97
C THR A 191 0.20 14.57 -9.49
N TYR A 192 1.18 15.40 -9.12
CA TYR A 192 1.51 15.66 -7.74
C TYR A 192 0.97 17.00 -7.24
N VAL A 193 0.72 17.06 -5.95
CA VAL A 193 0.52 18.30 -5.20
C VAL A 193 1.53 18.37 -4.08
N LYS A 194 1.95 19.59 -3.73
CA LYS A 194 2.81 19.87 -2.57
C LYS A 194 2.03 20.70 -1.57
N PHE A 195 2.10 20.37 -0.30
CA PHE A 195 1.47 21.15 0.75
C PHE A 195 2.22 21.09 2.06
N LYS A 196 1.91 22.05 2.92
CA LYS A 196 2.15 22.01 4.36
C LYS A 196 0.84 22.25 5.08
N HIS A 197 0.79 21.85 6.34
CA HIS A 197 -0.36 22.17 7.18
C HIS A 197 0.04 22.54 8.60
N VAL A 198 -0.82 23.28 9.26
CA VAL A 198 -0.93 23.28 10.71
C VAL A 198 -2.00 22.26 11.05
N PHE A 199 -1.61 21.20 11.74
CA PHE A 199 -2.52 20.19 12.20
C PHE A 199 -2.76 20.36 13.71
N LEU A 200 -4.02 20.30 14.13
CA LEU A 200 -4.44 20.44 15.52
C LEU A 200 -5.32 19.23 15.87
N TYR A 201 -4.89 18.41 16.82
CA TYR A 201 -5.66 17.25 17.29
C TYR A 201 -6.98 17.67 17.93
N THR A 202 -8.02 16.83 17.78
CA THR A 202 -9.32 16.97 18.47
C THR A 202 -9.47 15.99 19.64
N TYR A 203 -8.38 15.35 20.05
CA TYR A 203 -8.31 14.44 21.18
C TYR A 203 -7.07 14.71 22.01
N ALA A 204 -7.12 14.34 23.29
CA ALA A 204 -5.99 14.41 24.18
C ALA A 204 -5.43 13.01 24.48
N ILE A 205 -4.12 12.89 24.60
CA ILE A 205 -3.48 11.69 25.13
C ILE A 205 -3.78 11.59 26.61
N ILE A 206 -4.18 10.41 27.06
CA ILE A 206 -4.30 10.09 28.48
C ILE A 206 -2.91 9.67 28.96
N TYR A 207 -2.40 10.37 29.96
CA TYR A 207 -1.10 10.05 30.55
C TYR A 207 -1.24 9.13 31.77
N GLU A 208 -0.15 8.43 32.11
CA GLU A 208 -0.08 7.64 33.32
C GLU A 208 -0.28 8.53 34.54
N THR A 209 -1.11 8.06 35.49
CA THR A 209 -1.40 8.74 36.76
C THR A 209 -1.03 7.88 37.95
N ASP A 210 -0.76 8.53 39.07
CA ASP A 210 -0.62 7.84 40.39
C ASP A 210 -1.99 7.47 40.98
N ASP A 211 -1.97 6.86 42.18
CA ASP A 211 -3.18 6.44 42.92
C ASP A 211 -4.11 7.61 43.32
N ASN A 212 -3.62 8.85 43.27
CA ASN A 212 -4.41 10.05 43.54
C ASN A 212 -5.00 10.66 42.27
N GLY A 213 -4.58 10.17 41.07
CA GLY A 213 -4.97 10.71 39.79
C GLY A 213 -4.05 11.83 39.27
N ASP A 214 -2.91 12.07 39.93
CA ASP A 214 -1.92 13.05 39.50
C ASP A 214 -1.04 12.45 38.38
N GLU A 215 -0.77 13.19 37.28
CA GLU A 215 0.09 12.75 36.20
C GLU A 215 1.52 12.48 36.67
N ILE A 216 2.10 11.36 36.23
CA ILE A 216 3.45 10.95 36.60
C ILE A 216 4.45 11.49 35.59
N TYR A 217 5.53 12.09 36.06
CA TYR A 217 6.63 12.59 35.26
C TYR A 217 7.86 11.71 35.42
N TYR A 218 8.57 11.46 34.34
CA TYR A 218 9.70 10.54 34.24
C TYR A 218 10.96 11.23 33.78
N THR A 219 12.10 10.77 34.27
CA THR A 219 13.42 11.11 33.70
C THR A 219 13.67 10.32 32.43
N SER A 220 14.65 10.72 31.63
CA SER A 220 15.03 10.07 30.36
C SER A 220 15.45 8.58 30.53
N ASP A 221 15.88 8.18 31.74
CA ASP A 221 16.18 6.78 32.08
C ASP A 221 14.97 6.01 32.61
N GLY A 222 13.78 6.64 32.60
CA GLY A 222 12.49 6.00 32.90
C GLY A 222 12.12 5.92 34.38
N ARG A 223 12.89 6.55 35.27
CA ARG A 223 12.52 6.69 36.68
C ARG A 223 11.60 7.88 36.88
N ILE A 224 10.86 7.91 38.01
CA ILE A 224 10.04 9.08 38.33
C ILE A 224 10.93 10.30 38.53
N ALA A 225 10.59 11.38 37.82
CA ALA A 225 11.25 12.67 37.93
C ALA A 225 10.66 13.45 39.13
N TYR A 226 11.50 13.87 40.06
CA TYR A 226 11.09 14.64 41.22
C TYR A 226 11.73 16.01 41.21
N ASP A 227 10.95 17.03 41.58
CA ASP A 227 11.39 18.40 41.81
C ASP A 227 12.57 18.45 42.82
N THR A 228 13.37 19.47 42.73
CA THR A 228 14.48 19.73 43.65
C THR A 228 14.01 20.15 45.05
N ASP A 229 12.88 20.89 45.15
CA ASP A 229 12.23 21.27 46.43
C ASP A 229 11.31 20.15 46.94
N ARG A 230 11.91 19.13 47.55
CA ARG A 230 11.21 17.92 47.95
C ARG A 230 11.68 17.39 49.30
N ASN A 231 10.81 16.66 50.00
CA ASN A 231 11.12 15.89 51.21
C ASN A 231 10.82 14.41 50.98
N GLN A 232 11.54 13.53 51.62
CA GLN A 232 11.18 12.10 51.58
C GLN A 232 9.82 11.88 52.23
N LYS A 233 8.93 11.14 51.55
CA LYS A 233 7.68 10.65 52.17
C LYS A 233 8.03 9.58 53.17
N THR A 234 7.56 9.74 54.43
CA THR A 234 7.78 8.75 55.49
C THR A 234 6.45 8.17 55.97
N ASP A 235 6.49 6.93 56.44
CA ASP A 235 5.35 6.28 57.10
C ASP A 235 5.20 6.74 58.56
N ALA A 236 4.25 6.14 59.28
CA ALA A 236 3.99 6.48 60.71
C ALA A 236 5.16 6.16 61.65
N ASN A 237 6.12 5.32 61.26
CA ASN A 237 7.31 4.96 62.00
C ASN A 237 8.52 5.85 61.65
N GLY A 238 8.38 6.69 60.64
CA GLY A 238 9.46 7.55 60.13
C GLY A 238 10.32 6.90 59.04
N ASP A 239 9.93 5.70 58.52
CA ASP A 239 10.66 5.01 57.48
C ASP A 239 10.27 5.53 56.07
N PRO A 240 11.21 5.63 55.12
CA PRO A 240 10.92 6.08 53.75
C PRO A 240 9.88 5.20 53.07
N VAL A 241 8.83 5.82 52.50
CA VAL A 241 7.86 5.16 51.64
C VAL A 241 8.46 4.98 50.25
N LYS A 242 8.29 3.79 49.66
CA LYS A 242 8.80 3.42 48.36
C LYS A 242 7.65 3.14 47.40
N ASP A 243 7.89 3.40 46.09
CA ASP A 243 7.00 3.01 45.04
C ASP A 243 7.06 1.50 44.70
N LYS A 244 6.29 1.05 43.71
CA LYS A 244 6.26 -0.34 43.25
C LYS A 244 7.61 -0.87 42.68
N ASN A 245 8.52 0.03 42.35
CA ASN A 245 9.87 -0.30 41.84
C ASN A 245 10.92 -0.31 42.94
N GLY A 246 10.55 0.11 44.15
CA GLY A 246 11.44 0.20 45.30
C GLY A 246 12.14 1.55 45.45
N ASP A 247 11.80 2.54 44.64
CA ASP A 247 12.35 3.89 44.73
C ASP A 247 11.62 4.74 45.75
N ILE A 248 12.37 5.65 46.41
CA ILE A 248 11.82 6.51 47.49
C ILE A 248 10.87 7.54 46.83
N ILE A 249 9.67 7.66 47.41
CA ILE A 249 8.70 8.69 47.04
C ILE A 249 9.04 10.01 47.72
N TYR A 250 8.98 11.10 46.96
CA TYR A 250 9.22 12.46 47.46
C TYR A 250 7.95 13.30 47.39
N VAL A 251 7.76 14.17 48.36
CA VAL A 251 6.59 15.04 48.51
C VAL A 251 6.97 16.49 48.70
N LYS A 252 6.08 17.39 48.32
CA LYS A 252 6.12 18.82 48.62
C LYS A 252 5.71 19.06 50.07
N ARG A 253 5.81 20.33 50.54
CA ARG A 253 5.45 20.72 51.90
C ARG A 253 3.98 20.52 52.24
N ASP A 254 3.11 20.53 51.22
CA ASP A 254 1.67 20.30 51.34
C ASP A 254 1.29 18.82 51.35
N GLY A 255 2.26 17.92 51.15
CA GLY A 255 2.08 16.47 51.17
C GLY A 255 1.74 15.86 49.79
N SER A 256 1.58 16.67 48.75
CA SER A 256 1.44 16.18 47.36
C SER A 256 2.75 15.57 46.88
N ILE A 257 2.70 14.66 45.87
CA ILE A 257 3.90 14.11 45.25
C ILE A 257 4.66 15.23 44.56
N ALA A 258 5.99 15.29 44.78
CA ALA A 258 6.84 16.33 44.24
C ALA A 258 7.32 16.00 42.81
N TYR A 259 6.41 15.78 41.86
CA TYR A 259 6.80 15.56 40.45
C TYR A 259 7.50 16.76 39.86
N ASP A 260 8.55 16.52 39.05
CA ASP A 260 9.21 17.55 38.26
C ASP A 260 8.43 17.75 36.98
N THR A 261 7.54 18.72 36.98
CA THR A 261 6.68 19.07 35.84
C THR A 261 7.36 19.98 34.82
N GLU A 262 8.57 20.49 35.12
CA GLU A 262 9.31 21.37 34.21
C GLU A 262 10.25 20.61 33.27
N SER A 263 10.95 19.58 33.81
CA SER A 263 11.94 18.81 33.05
C SER A 263 11.60 17.32 32.88
N GLY A 264 10.57 16.83 33.56
CA GLY A 264 10.11 15.45 33.44
C GLY A 264 9.23 15.25 32.21
N GLU A 265 9.33 14.05 31.63
CA GLU A 265 8.51 13.62 30.47
C GLU A 265 7.32 12.79 30.95
N ARG A 266 6.13 13.02 30.39
CA ARG A 266 4.94 12.20 30.63
C ARG A 266 4.93 10.98 29.71
N LYS A 267 4.43 9.86 30.21
CA LYS A 267 4.21 8.65 29.39
C LYS A 267 2.73 8.46 29.14
N ALA A 268 2.37 8.17 27.91
CA ALA A 268 1.01 7.81 27.57
C ALA A 268 0.59 6.53 28.32
N ALA A 269 -0.61 6.54 28.89
CA ALA A 269 -1.25 5.31 29.35
C ALA A 269 -1.56 4.43 28.12
N LEU A 270 -1.30 3.14 28.22
CA LEU A 270 -1.46 2.20 27.12
C LEU A 270 -2.68 1.32 27.34
N ASP A 271 -3.35 0.96 26.26
CA ASP A 271 -4.40 -0.05 26.24
C ASP A 271 -3.81 -1.48 26.32
N ASP A 272 -4.69 -2.50 26.35
CA ASP A 272 -4.31 -3.91 26.41
C ASP A 272 -3.48 -4.39 25.18
N LYS A 273 -3.45 -3.61 24.11
CA LYS A 273 -2.68 -3.89 22.89
C LYS A 273 -1.37 -3.09 22.81
N GLY A 274 -1.14 -2.20 23.77
CA GLY A 274 0.04 -1.35 23.82
C GLY A 274 -0.07 -0.03 23.05
N TYR A 275 -1.27 0.37 22.63
CA TYR A 275 -1.51 1.67 22.00
C TYR A 275 -1.79 2.75 23.04
N ALA A 276 -1.35 3.98 22.76
CA ALA A 276 -1.64 5.13 23.61
C ALA A 276 -3.16 5.35 23.73
N MET A 277 -3.63 5.46 24.96
CA MET A 277 -5.02 5.79 25.23
C MET A 277 -5.29 7.26 24.97
N THR A 278 -6.43 7.57 24.35
CA THR A 278 -6.86 8.93 24.05
C THR A 278 -8.25 9.18 24.59
N ARG A 279 -8.61 10.44 24.76
CA ARG A 279 -9.96 10.91 25.02
C ARG A 279 -10.33 12.03 24.06
N GLU A 280 -11.59 12.10 23.72
CA GLU A 280 -12.13 13.27 23.02
C GLU A 280 -11.95 14.54 23.85
N TYR A 281 -11.77 15.67 23.19
CA TYR A 281 -11.80 16.97 23.82
C TYR A 281 -13.20 17.27 24.34
N THR A 282 -13.27 17.95 25.46
CA THR A 282 -14.50 18.55 26.00
C THR A 282 -14.98 19.68 25.09
N THR A 283 -16.23 20.11 25.28
CA THR A 283 -16.79 21.25 24.51
C THR A 283 -15.98 22.54 24.68
N ASP A 284 -15.40 22.77 25.86
CA ASP A 284 -14.59 23.95 26.12
C ASP A 284 -13.24 23.85 25.41
N GLU A 285 -12.58 22.68 25.44
CA GLU A 285 -11.32 22.42 24.71
C GLU A 285 -11.55 22.55 23.19
N LEU A 286 -12.64 22.01 22.66
CA LEU A 286 -12.99 22.16 21.23
C LEU A 286 -13.26 23.62 20.83
N ARG A 287 -13.80 24.42 21.74
CA ARG A 287 -14.00 25.86 21.49
C ARG A 287 -12.64 26.58 21.44
N GLU A 288 -11.77 26.36 22.41
CA GLU A 288 -10.41 26.91 22.43
C GLU A 288 -9.61 26.52 21.19
N LEU A 289 -9.73 25.26 20.76
CA LEU A 289 -9.12 24.77 19.53
C LEU A 289 -9.66 25.48 18.27
N SER A 290 -11.00 25.70 18.22
CA SER A 290 -11.63 26.43 17.13
C SER A 290 -11.19 27.90 17.09
N ASP A 291 -11.09 28.55 18.25
CA ASP A 291 -10.60 29.92 18.35
C ASP A 291 -9.11 30.01 17.90
N MET A 292 -8.30 29.02 18.27
CA MET A 292 -6.90 28.92 17.80
C MET A 292 -6.83 28.72 16.28
N ALA A 293 -7.61 27.83 15.73
CA ALA A 293 -7.67 27.62 14.27
C ALA A 293 -8.09 28.88 13.52
N GLN A 294 -9.03 29.66 14.08
CA GLN A 294 -9.42 30.93 13.50
C GLN A 294 -8.26 31.96 13.55
N ILE A 295 -7.55 32.06 14.67
CA ILE A 295 -6.38 32.95 14.80
C ILE A 295 -5.31 32.59 13.77
N ILE A 296 -5.06 31.32 13.54
CA ILE A 296 -4.10 30.84 12.54
C ILE A 296 -4.56 31.23 11.14
N MET A 297 -5.84 30.98 10.81
CA MET A 297 -6.43 31.37 9.51
C MET A 297 -6.36 32.89 9.26
N GLU A 298 -6.63 33.70 10.27
CA GLU A 298 -6.57 35.18 10.18
C GLU A 298 -5.12 35.70 10.08
N SER A 299 -4.16 34.94 10.60
CA SER A 299 -2.73 35.28 10.56
C SER A 299 -2.05 34.83 9.27
N ALA A 300 -2.62 33.86 8.59
CA ALA A 300 -2.10 33.30 7.35
C ALA A 300 -2.42 34.26 6.18
N VAL A 301 -1.50 34.31 5.21
CA VAL A 301 -1.65 35.14 4.01
C VAL A 301 -1.49 34.24 2.79
N GLU A 302 -2.51 34.18 1.95
CA GLU A 302 -2.46 33.40 0.70
C GLU A 302 -1.25 33.80 -0.15
N GLY A 303 -0.51 32.80 -0.60
CA GLY A 303 0.70 32.96 -1.39
C GLY A 303 1.95 33.36 -0.60
N ASP A 304 1.86 33.66 0.71
CA ASP A 304 3.03 33.94 1.54
C ASP A 304 3.49 32.70 2.32
N GLU A 305 4.33 31.89 1.65
CA GLU A 305 4.89 30.66 2.21
C GLU A 305 5.67 30.90 3.51
N LYS A 306 6.35 32.04 3.64
CA LYS A 306 7.17 32.35 4.84
C LYS A 306 6.31 32.58 6.07
N ILE A 307 5.21 33.30 5.90
CA ILE A 307 4.25 33.48 7.00
C ILE A 307 3.66 32.15 7.40
N PHE A 308 3.26 31.34 6.41
CA PHE A 308 2.66 30.03 6.68
C PHE A 308 3.66 29.06 7.34
N ASP A 309 4.91 29.01 6.88
CA ASP A 309 5.97 28.23 7.52
C ASP A 309 6.17 28.60 9.00
N SER A 310 6.11 29.90 9.34
CA SER A 310 6.21 30.34 10.74
C SER A 310 4.99 29.90 11.57
N LEU A 311 3.81 29.79 10.97
CA LEU A 311 2.62 29.26 11.64
C LEU A 311 2.72 27.74 11.85
N VAL A 312 3.24 27.01 10.86
CA VAL A 312 3.53 25.58 10.99
C VAL A 312 4.54 25.34 12.12
N GLU A 313 5.67 26.04 12.13
CA GLU A 313 6.67 25.91 13.20
C GLU A 313 6.10 26.19 14.60
N LYS A 314 5.14 27.13 14.70
CA LYS A 314 4.60 27.57 15.98
C LYS A 314 3.45 26.71 16.51
N TYR A 315 2.58 26.23 15.64
CA TYR A 315 1.30 25.69 16.06
C TYR A 315 1.05 24.25 15.63
N ASN A 316 1.85 23.69 14.71
CA ASN A 316 1.60 22.36 14.18
C ASN A 316 1.86 21.26 15.22
N GLU A 317 0.97 20.29 15.30
CA GLU A 317 1.06 19.12 16.17
C GLU A 317 1.40 17.83 15.41
N ASP A 318 1.52 17.89 14.06
CA ASP A 318 1.96 16.75 13.24
C ASP A 318 3.48 16.62 13.26
N ALA A 319 3.99 15.62 13.96
CA ALA A 319 5.43 15.34 14.03
C ALA A 319 6.05 15.03 12.64
N GLY A 320 5.25 14.58 11.67
CA GLY A 320 5.71 14.37 10.30
C GLY A 320 6.15 15.66 9.61
N MET A 321 5.57 16.82 9.95
CA MET A 321 6.04 18.12 9.43
C MET A 321 7.43 18.51 9.94
N ASP A 322 7.86 18.04 11.08
CA ASP A 322 9.23 18.22 11.58
C ASP A 322 10.23 17.42 10.74
N GLU A 323 9.87 16.17 10.39
CA GLU A 323 10.68 15.30 9.55
C GLU A 323 10.70 15.80 8.09
N TYR A 324 9.53 16.18 7.57
CA TYR A 324 9.36 16.65 6.18
C TYR A 324 9.11 18.16 6.11
N SER A 325 9.99 18.93 6.72
CA SER A 325 9.86 20.41 6.80
C SER A 325 9.77 21.11 5.44
N GLY A 326 10.18 20.42 4.35
CA GLY A 326 9.97 20.84 2.96
C GLY A 326 8.54 20.76 2.47
N GLY A 327 7.66 20.09 3.18
CA GLY A 327 6.28 19.78 2.83
C GLY A 327 6.10 18.37 2.29
N TYR A 328 4.84 17.92 2.26
CA TYR A 328 4.41 16.63 1.73
C TYR A 328 4.14 16.70 0.23
N TYR A 329 4.39 15.60 -0.47
CA TYR A 329 4.05 15.42 -1.88
C TYR A 329 3.08 14.24 -2.00
N LEU A 330 1.90 14.48 -2.57
CA LEU A 330 0.85 13.47 -2.72
C LEU A 330 0.38 13.42 -4.16
N THR A 331 -0.13 12.25 -4.56
CA THR A 331 -0.94 12.03 -5.74
C THR A 331 -2.38 11.74 -5.33
N LYS A 332 -3.32 11.69 -6.27
CA LYS A 332 -4.72 11.29 -5.99
C LYS A 332 -4.84 9.86 -5.46
N ASP A 333 -3.86 9.01 -5.79
CA ASP A 333 -3.84 7.60 -5.42
C ASP A 333 -3.01 7.34 -4.15
N THR A 334 -2.44 8.39 -3.55
CA THR A 334 -1.69 8.26 -2.30
C THR A 334 -2.64 7.85 -1.18
N ALA A 335 -2.32 6.78 -0.47
CA ALA A 335 -3.01 6.40 0.76
C ALA A 335 -2.66 7.41 1.86
N TYR A 336 -3.46 8.44 1.99
CA TYR A 336 -3.32 9.48 3.00
C TYR A 336 -4.41 9.34 4.06
N ASP A 337 -4.03 9.38 5.33
CA ASP A 337 -4.95 9.08 6.45
C ASP A 337 -6.13 10.06 6.58
N SER A 338 -6.06 11.21 5.92
CA SER A 338 -7.12 12.21 5.87
C SER A 338 -7.56 12.45 4.41
N PRO A 339 -8.45 11.60 3.87
CA PRO A 339 -8.91 11.70 2.48
C PRO A 339 -9.57 13.04 2.16
N GLU A 340 -10.19 13.70 3.15
CA GLU A 340 -10.80 15.03 3.00
C GLU A 340 -9.74 16.10 2.69
N VAL A 341 -8.55 15.98 3.28
CA VAL A 341 -7.42 16.86 3.00
C VAL A 341 -6.90 16.60 1.59
N LEU A 342 -6.76 15.32 1.21
CA LEU A 342 -6.32 14.93 -0.13
C LEU A 342 -7.26 15.50 -1.20
N GLU A 343 -8.56 15.32 -1.04
CA GLU A 343 -9.58 15.85 -1.97
C GLU A 343 -9.49 17.38 -2.07
N ALA A 344 -9.42 18.07 -0.93
CA ALA A 344 -9.32 19.53 -0.89
C ALA A 344 -8.06 20.04 -1.61
N LEU A 345 -6.89 19.39 -1.44
CA LEU A 345 -5.63 19.79 -2.06
C LEU A 345 -5.68 19.73 -3.60
N PHE A 346 -6.40 18.76 -4.18
CA PHE A 346 -6.55 18.68 -5.63
C PHE A 346 -7.54 19.67 -6.21
N GLU A 347 -8.41 20.28 -5.39
CA GLU A 347 -9.30 21.37 -5.78
C GLU A 347 -8.66 22.75 -5.59
N MET A 348 -7.71 22.88 -4.66
CA MET A 348 -7.08 24.16 -4.31
C MET A 348 -6.15 24.67 -5.42
N SER A 349 -6.06 25.99 -5.53
CA SER A 349 -5.02 26.68 -6.30
C SER A 349 -3.71 26.79 -5.52
N GLU A 350 -2.57 26.96 -6.23
CA GLU A 350 -1.30 27.27 -5.58
C GLU A 350 -1.42 28.54 -4.74
N GLY A 351 -0.90 28.51 -3.52
CA GLY A 351 -0.96 29.60 -2.54
C GLY A 351 -2.27 29.70 -1.77
N GLU A 352 -3.32 28.97 -2.18
CA GLU A 352 -4.62 28.94 -1.45
C GLU A 352 -4.42 28.29 -0.07
N ILE A 353 -5.14 28.85 0.91
CA ILE A 353 -5.21 28.33 2.28
C ILE A 353 -6.63 27.87 2.57
N ARG A 354 -6.77 26.65 3.10
CA ARG A 354 -8.09 26.08 3.42
C ARG A 354 -8.05 25.39 4.78
N GLN A 355 -9.11 25.57 5.57
CA GLN A 355 -9.32 24.75 6.75
C GLN A 355 -10.14 23.50 6.36
N VAL A 356 -9.62 22.34 6.69
CA VAL A 356 -10.24 21.03 6.47
C VAL A 356 -10.38 20.32 7.80
N ARG A 357 -11.48 19.62 8.02
CA ARG A 357 -11.69 18.80 9.21
C ARG A 357 -11.65 17.31 8.81
N SER A 358 -10.91 16.53 9.56
CA SER A 358 -10.89 15.07 9.46
C SER A 358 -11.31 14.43 10.78
N ASP A 359 -11.38 13.12 10.83
CA ASP A 359 -11.65 12.36 12.06
C ASP A 359 -10.54 12.56 13.11
N TYR A 360 -9.34 12.94 12.71
CA TYR A 360 -8.20 13.14 13.61
C TYR A 360 -8.09 14.56 14.16
N GLY A 361 -8.58 15.57 13.42
CA GLY A 361 -8.41 16.94 13.84
C GLY A 361 -8.77 18.01 12.83
N ILE A 362 -8.24 19.21 13.07
CA ILE A 362 -8.38 20.37 12.18
C ILE A 362 -7.05 20.55 11.44
N HIS A 363 -7.12 20.57 10.12
CA HIS A 363 -5.99 20.86 9.24
C HIS A 363 -6.19 22.26 8.63
N ILE A 364 -5.22 23.14 8.83
CA ILE A 364 -5.12 24.38 8.08
C ILE A 364 -4.04 24.13 7.06
N VAL A 365 -4.43 23.93 5.80
CA VAL A 365 -3.55 23.52 4.72
C VAL A 365 -3.25 24.69 3.80
N MET A 366 -2.01 24.78 3.34
CA MET A 366 -1.62 25.65 2.24
C MET A 366 -1.06 24.81 1.11
N LYS A 367 -1.58 24.98 -0.10
CA LYS A 367 -1.03 24.34 -1.30
C LYS A 367 0.18 25.13 -1.79
N TYR A 368 1.33 24.49 -1.79
CA TYR A 368 2.57 25.06 -2.24
C TYR A 368 2.77 24.82 -3.73
N LYS A 369 3.55 25.70 -4.35
CA LYS A 369 4.06 25.45 -5.69
C LYS A 369 4.98 24.22 -5.65
N LEU A 370 4.87 23.34 -6.65
CA LEU A 370 5.80 22.24 -6.81
C LEU A 370 7.22 22.76 -7.09
N ASP A 371 8.19 22.18 -6.42
CA ASP A 371 9.60 22.52 -6.66
C ASP A 371 10.03 22.01 -8.03
N GLU A 372 10.73 22.82 -8.80
CA GLU A 372 11.33 22.37 -10.06
C GLU A 372 12.24 21.16 -9.83
N GLY A 373 11.95 20.06 -10.51
CA GLY A 373 12.65 18.79 -10.32
C GLY A 373 12.55 18.22 -8.91
N GLY A 374 11.47 18.52 -8.18
CA GLY A 374 11.27 18.08 -6.80
C GLY A 374 11.35 16.55 -6.62
N TYR A 375 10.91 15.81 -7.63
CA TYR A 375 10.96 14.34 -7.69
C TYR A 375 12.40 13.77 -7.65
N ALA A 376 13.41 14.56 -8.02
CA ALA A 376 14.81 14.12 -8.05
C ALA A 376 15.63 14.64 -6.85
N LYS A 377 15.04 15.43 -5.95
CA LYS A 377 15.74 15.98 -4.78
C LYS A 377 15.81 14.91 -3.68
N SER A 378 17.01 14.68 -3.16
CA SER A 378 17.25 13.68 -2.11
C SER A 378 16.42 13.90 -0.83
N GLY A 379 16.15 15.16 -0.47
CA GLY A 379 15.30 15.51 0.68
C GLY A 379 13.82 15.11 0.52
N ASN A 380 13.38 14.84 -0.70
CA ASN A 380 12.00 14.44 -1.01
C ASN A 380 11.88 12.95 -1.30
N ALA A 381 12.97 12.18 -1.17
CA ALA A 381 13.01 10.77 -1.60
C ALA A 381 11.88 9.92 -1.00
N ALA A 382 11.49 10.18 0.24
CA ALA A 382 10.41 9.44 0.92
C ALA A 382 9.05 9.47 0.19
N PHE A 383 8.84 10.45 -0.72
CA PHE A 383 7.61 10.58 -1.48
C PHE A 383 7.69 9.98 -2.89
N PHE A 384 8.90 9.60 -3.34
CA PHE A 384 9.15 9.18 -4.72
C PHE A 384 9.85 7.83 -4.84
N VAL A 385 10.32 7.27 -3.71
CA VAL A 385 11.07 6.01 -3.61
C VAL A 385 10.45 5.18 -2.48
N ASP A 386 10.25 3.89 -2.72
CA ASP A 386 9.75 2.98 -1.67
C ASP A 386 10.85 2.53 -0.69
N SER A 387 10.46 1.76 0.33
CA SER A 387 11.38 1.22 1.35
C SER A 387 12.48 0.32 0.79
N ASP A 388 12.27 -0.26 -0.39
CA ASP A 388 13.19 -1.15 -1.07
C ASP A 388 14.14 -0.39 -2.02
N GLY A 389 13.95 0.92 -2.16
CA GLY A 389 14.74 1.81 -3.00
C GLY A 389 14.26 1.87 -4.45
N ASN A 390 13.06 1.36 -4.76
CA ASN A 390 12.48 1.47 -6.10
C ASN A 390 11.95 2.89 -6.34
N TYR A 391 12.23 3.43 -7.51
CA TYR A 391 11.82 4.77 -7.89
C TYR A 391 10.36 4.80 -8.36
N LEU A 392 9.41 4.89 -7.42
CA LEU A 392 7.98 4.84 -7.66
C LEU A 392 7.52 5.83 -8.72
N PHE A 393 7.93 7.08 -8.60
CA PHE A 393 7.60 8.15 -9.55
C PHE A 393 7.86 7.76 -11.00
N MET A 394 9.05 7.19 -11.28
CA MET A 394 9.43 6.82 -12.65
C MET A 394 8.69 5.57 -13.11
N ASN A 395 8.44 4.61 -12.23
CA ASN A 395 7.68 3.42 -12.51
C ASN A 395 6.22 3.76 -12.87
N ASP A 396 5.61 4.69 -12.14
CA ASP A 396 4.24 5.17 -12.41
C ASP A 396 4.17 5.91 -13.74
N LEU A 397 5.13 6.81 -14.02
CA LEU A 397 5.21 7.49 -15.30
C LEU A 397 5.36 6.50 -16.48
N GLN A 398 6.26 5.53 -16.38
CA GLN A 398 6.44 4.51 -17.41
C GLN A 398 5.18 3.68 -17.60
N THR A 399 4.50 3.32 -16.52
CA THR A 399 3.23 2.58 -16.56
C THR A 399 2.14 3.38 -17.26
N GLN A 400 2.01 4.68 -16.94
CA GLN A 400 1.05 5.55 -17.60
C GLN A 400 1.34 5.71 -19.11
N LEU A 401 2.61 5.96 -19.47
CA LEU A 401 3.03 6.08 -20.87
C LEU A 401 2.81 4.78 -21.65
N LEU A 402 3.12 3.64 -21.05
CA LEU A 402 2.85 2.34 -21.66
C LEU A 402 1.35 2.12 -21.83
N GLY A 403 0.54 2.37 -20.82
CA GLY A 403 -0.92 2.25 -20.87
C GLY A 403 -1.52 3.11 -22.00
N ALA A 404 -1.09 4.37 -22.11
CA ALA A 404 -1.51 5.26 -23.18
C ALA A 404 -1.14 4.72 -24.58
N ARG A 405 0.08 4.18 -24.73
CA ARG A 405 0.54 3.56 -25.98
C ARG A 405 -0.24 2.30 -26.33
N LEU A 406 -0.65 1.51 -25.34
CA LEU A 406 -1.37 0.26 -25.53
C LEU A 406 -2.88 0.44 -25.76
N SER A 407 -3.45 1.59 -25.42
CA SER A 407 -4.91 1.83 -25.43
C SER A 407 -5.60 1.44 -26.74
N SER A 408 -4.99 1.75 -27.88
CA SER A 408 -5.54 1.41 -29.18
C SER A 408 -5.50 -0.10 -29.52
N TYR A 409 -4.57 -0.84 -28.92
CA TYR A 409 -4.49 -2.30 -29.02
C TYR A 409 -5.47 -2.97 -28.07
N VAL A 410 -5.59 -2.47 -26.85
CA VAL A 410 -6.59 -2.94 -25.87
C VAL A 410 -8.00 -2.89 -26.46
N ALA A 411 -8.33 -1.81 -27.19
CA ALA A 411 -9.64 -1.67 -27.84
C ALA A 411 -9.91 -2.70 -28.97
N GLN A 412 -8.89 -3.42 -29.45
CA GLN A 412 -9.01 -4.42 -30.50
C GLN A 412 -9.04 -5.86 -29.97
N ILE A 413 -8.93 -6.05 -28.66
CA ILE A 413 -8.92 -7.38 -28.04
C ILE A 413 -10.29 -8.03 -28.20
N GLU A 414 -10.31 -9.23 -28.75
CA GLU A 414 -11.51 -10.08 -28.79
C GLU A 414 -11.62 -10.88 -27.50
N ILE A 415 -12.78 -10.77 -26.81
CA ILE A 415 -13.05 -11.46 -25.54
C ILE A 415 -14.22 -12.43 -25.73
N LYS A 416 -14.05 -13.66 -25.25
CA LYS A 416 -15.08 -14.69 -25.13
C LYS A 416 -15.63 -14.68 -23.70
N GLU A 417 -16.54 -13.75 -23.43
CA GLU A 417 -17.07 -13.50 -22.08
C GLU A 417 -17.70 -14.77 -21.47
N GLU A 418 -18.29 -15.64 -22.29
CA GLU A 418 -18.88 -16.91 -21.85
C GLU A 418 -17.88 -17.87 -21.21
N LEU A 419 -16.56 -17.67 -21.43
CA LEU A 419 -15.51 -18.50 -20.83
C LEU A 419 -15.06 -18.01 -19.46
N ILE A 420 -15.39 -16.77 -19.11
CA ILE A 420 -15.05 -16.18 -17.82
C ILE A 420 -16.30 -15.86 -16.97
N GLU A 421 -17.48 -16.27 -17.43
CA GLU A 421 -18.70 -16.16 -16.64
C GLU A 421 -18.52 -16.89 -15.29
N GLY A 422 -18.67 -16.17 -14.17
CA GLY A 422 -18.43 -16.68 -12.83
C GLY A 422 -16.96 -16.85 -12.44
N VAL A 423 -16.02 -16.33 -13.25
CA VAL A 423 -14.59 -16.23 -12.90
C VAL A 423 -14.33 -14.85 -12.35
N ASP A 424 -14.26 -14.74 -11.04
CA ASP A 424 -14.18 -13.48 -10.29
C ASP A 424 -13.33 -13.65 -9.02
N MET A 425 -13.23 -12.61 -8.18
CA MET A 425 -12.46 -12.64 -6.94
C MET A 425 -12.94 -13.70 -5.95
N LYS A 426 -14.22 -14.12 -5.98
CA LYS A 426 -14.75 -15.17 -5.11
C LYS A 426 -14.39 -16.57 -5.60
N SER A 427 -14.22 -16.74 -6.91
CA SER A 427 -13.95 -18.02 -7.56
C SER A 427 -12.52 -18.54 -7.40
N VAL A 428 -11.60 -17.73 -6.88
CA VAL A 428 -10.17 -18.08 -6.73
C VAL A 428 -9.71 -18.03 -5.28
N GLY A 429 -8.68 -18.82 -4.94
CA GLY A 429 -7.97 -18.76 -3.65
C GLY A 429 -7.07 -17.51 -3.55
N ALA A 430 -6.69 -17.12 -2.33
CA ALA A 430 -5.71 -16.06 -2.10
C ALA A 430 -4.29 -16.61 -2.31
N ASN A 431 -3.56 -16.04 -3.27
CA ASN A 431 -2.22 -16.48 -3.65
C ASN A 431 -1.17 -15.54 -3.07
N TYR A 432 -0.38 -16.06 -2.13
CA TYR A 432 0.67 -15.29 -1.45
C TYR A 432 2.09 -15.56 -2.00
N ASN A 433 2.26 -16.57 -2.84
CA ASN A 433 3.59 -17.12 -3.14
C ASN A 433 3.91 -17.23 -4.64
N TYR A 434 2.91 -17.24 -5.52
CA TYR A 434 3.11 -17.56 -6.94
C TYR A 434 2.75 -16.42 -7.88
#